data_add2f21e8f0fd6bd35666980e960f8a2
#
_entry.id   add2f21e8f0fd6bd35666980e960f8a2
#
_cell.length_a   1.000
_cell.length_b   1.000
_cell.length_c   1.000
_cell.angle_alpha   90.00
_cell.angle_beta   90.00
_cell.angle_gamma   90.00
#
_symmetry.space_group_name_H-M   'P 1'
#
loop_
_entity.id
_entity.type
_entity.pdbx_description
1 polymer ?
#
loop_
_entity_poly.entity_id
_entity_poly.type
_entity_poly.pdbx_seq_one_letter_code
_entity_poly.pdbx_strand_id
1 'polypeptide(L)'
;MLYEIHMLKNYPPTNLNRDDSGAPKSCQFGGTNRGRISSQCLKRSWRTSPLLAQAIGAEHLGTRTRRLPDLVAEKLEEMGVSQEDIQELLPKLSGFGNKDGKENKEGNYTAQVIFYAPEDIQAVADVVKEKLDACETLKQVKALKAKDLQEAVKGAEVRPVTLDMALFGRMST
;
A
#
# COMPACT_ATOMS: atom_id res chain seq x y z
N MET A 1 -16.96 -14.97 17.10
CA MET A 1 -17.95 -14.01 17.58
C MET A 1 -18.36 -13.14 16.38
N LEU A 2 -19.65 -13.02 16.09
CA LEU A 2 -20.18 -12.19 14.99
C LEU A 2 -20.79 -10.93 15.60
N TYR A 3 -20.43 -9.76 15.07
CA TYR A 3 -21.05 -8.48 15.41
C TYR A 3 -21.80 -7.95 14.21
N GLU A 4 -23.07 -7.67 14.36
CA GLU A 4 -23.91 -7.01 13.37
C GLU A 4 -24.31 -5.63 13.89
N ILE A 5 -24.05 -4.60 13.10
CA ILE A 5 -24.39 -3.21 13.45
C ILE A 5 -25.44 -2.72 12.47
N HIS A 6 -26.64 -2.46 12.96
CA HIS A 6 -27.75 -1.91 12.18
C HIS A 6 -27.97 -0.45 12.53
N MET A 7 -27.85 0.43 11.53
CA MET A 7 -28.08 1.85 11.70
C MET A 7 -29.08 2.36 10.67
N LEU A 8 -30.12 3.04 11.15
CA LEU A 8 -31.10 3.72 10.32
C LEU A 8 -30.93 5.23 10.48
N LYS A 9 -30.74 5.93 9.36
CA LYS A 9 -30.60 7.38 9.37
C LYS A 9 -31.23 7.98 8.13
N ASN A 10 -32.03 9.02 8.32
CA ASN A 10 -32.56 9.84 7.23
C ASN A 10 -31.54 10.92 6.86
N TYR A 11 -31.31 11.09 5.56
CA TYR A 11 -30.47 12.15 5.00
C TYR A 11 -31.32 13.12 4.20
N PRO A 12 -31.01 14.39 4.22
CA PRO A 12 -31.55 15.33 3.22
C PRO A 12 -31.05 14.89 1.84
N PRO A 13 -31.62 15.39 0.72
CA PRO A 13 -31.14 15.06 -0.62
C PRO A 13 -29.63 15.29 -0.73
N THR A 14 -28.87 14.22 -0.84
CA THR A 14 -27.39 14.25 -0.83
C THR A 14 -26.85 13.19 -1.76
N ASN A 15 -25.71 13.50 -2.38
CA ASN A 15 -24.97 12.56 -3.20
C ASN A 15 -23.73 12.05 -2.42
N LEU A 16 -23.96 11.13 -1.49
CA LEU A 16 -22.93 10.60 -0.59
C LEU A 16 -21.94 9.68 -1.30
N ASN A 17 -22.35 9.02 -2.39
CA ASN A 17 -21.48 8.14 -3.16
C ASN A 17 -21.89 8.17 -4.63
N ARG A 18 -20.93 8.53 -5.50
CA ARG A 18 -21.12 8.64 -6.94
C ARG A 18 -20.64 7.39 -7.67
N ASP A 19 -21.24 7.11 -8.82
CA ASP A 19 -20.73 6.18 -9.81
C ASP A 19 -19.67 6.85 -10.70
N ASP A 20 -19.17 6.12 -11.69
CA ASP A 20 -18.12 6.60 -12.60
C ASP A 20 -18.59 7.70 -13.55
N SER A 21 -19.92 7.87 -13.72
CA SER A 21 -20.53 8.97 -14.47
C SER A 21 -20.80 10.23 -13.61
N GLY A 22 -20.53 10.14 -12.30
CA GLY A 22 -20.80 11.21 -11.34
C GLY A 22 -22.21 11.23 -10.78
N ALA A 23 -23.09 10.30 -11.20
CA ALA A 23 -24.44 10.19 -10.69
C ALA A 23 -24.48 9.50 -9.31
N PRO A 24 -25.52 9.76 -8.49
CA PRO A 24 -25.69 9.06 -7.22
C PRO A 24 -25.78 7.54 -7.41
N LYS A 25 -24.96 6.77 -6.69
CA LYS A 25 -25.10 5.32 -6.69
C LYS A 25 -26.43 4.91 -6.11
N SER A 26 -27.11 4.00 -6.81
CA SER A 26 -28.37 3.42 -6.38
C SER A 26 -28.37 1.91 -6.48
N CYS A 27 -29.30 1.26 -5.81
CA CYS A 27 -29.60 -0.15 -5.94
C CYS A 27 -31.07 -0.43 -5.65
N GLN A 28 -31.60 -1.49 -6.22
CA GLN A 28 -32.92 -2.00 -5.83
C GLN A 28 -32.80 -2.80 -4.54
N PHE A 29 -33.51 -2.39 -3.51
CA PHE A 29 -33.59 -3.10 -2.25
C PHE A 29 -34.99 -2.98 -1.64
N GLY A 30 -35.60 -4.12 -1.31
CA GLY A 30 -36.97 -4.17 -0.81
C GLY A 30 -38.02 -3.69 -1.83
N GLY A 31 -37.80 -3.99 -3.12
CA GLY A 31 -38.74 -3.60 -4.20
C GLY A 31 -38.69 -2.12 -4.59
N THR A 32 -37.81 -1.32 -4.00
CA THR A 32 -37.70 0.13 -4.24
C THR A 32 -36.26 0.51 -4.60
N ASN A 33 -36.09 1.50 -5.48
CA ASN A 33 -34.77 2.06 -5.77
C ASN A 33 -34.33 2.96 -4.63
N ARG A 34 -33.13 2.68 -4.09
CA ARG A 34 -32.56 3.37 -2.93
C ARG A 34 -31.17 3.89 -3.22
N GLY A 35 -30.80 5.01 -2.57
CA GLY A 35 -29.41 5.46 -2.56
C GLY A 35 -28.51 4.41 -1.92
N ARG A 36 -27.32 4.20 -2.53
CA ARG A 36 -26.35 3.21 -2.07
C ARG A 36 -25.03 3.86 -1.72
N ILE A 37 -24.49 3.48 -0.57
CA ILE A 37 -23.10 3.75 -0.22
C ILE A 37 -22.35 2.45 -0.35
N SER A 38 -21.30 2.40 -1.19
CA SER A 38 -20.51 1.19 -1.40
C SER A 38 -19.64 0.87 -0.18
N SER A 39 -19.34 -0.40 0.03
CA SER A 39 -18.43 -0.83 1.09
C SER A 39 -17.05 -0.18 0.99
N GLN A 40 -16.56 0.06 -0.23
CA GLN A 40 -15.29 0.76 -0.44
C GLN A 40 -15.34 2.21 0.06
N CYS A 41 -16.45 2.91 -0.18
CA CYS A 41 -16.66 4.27 0.31
C CYS A 41 -16.67 4.31 1.84
N LEU A 42 -17.44 3.43 2.47
CA LEU A 42 -17.49 3.33 3.93
C LEU A 42 -16.13 2.97 4.54
N LYS A 43 -15.47 1.94 4.02
CA LYS A 43 -14.15 1.51 4.51
C LYS A 43 -13.09 2.61 4.36
N ARG A 44 -13.15 3.37 3.26
CA ARG A 44 -12.26 4.53 3.10
C ARG A 44 -12.54 5.59 4.15
N SER A 45 -13.81 5.97 4.34
CA SER A 45 -14.19 6.97 5.33
C SER A 45 -13.74 6.58 6.74
N TRP A 46 -13.87 5.31 7.09
CA TRP A 46 -13.40 4.81 8.39
C TRP A 46 -11.89 4.87 8.53
N ARG A 47 -11.14 4.40 7.51
CA ARG A 47 -9.66 4.45 7.52
C ARG A 47 -9.10 5.87 7.64
N THR A 48 -9.74 6.82 6.99
CA THR A 48 -9.29 8.22 6.99
C THR A 48 -9.88 9.04 8.13
N SER A 49 -10.69 8.42 8.98
CA SER A 49 -11.29 9.08 10.12
C SER A 49 -10.25 9.37 11.21
N PRO A 50 -10.17 10.61 11.71
CA PRO A 50 -9.33 10.91 12.87
C PRO A 50 -9.66 10.04 14.10
N LEU A 51 -10.90 9.62 14.25
CA LEU A 51 -11.35 8.78 15.36
C LEU A 51 -10.66 7.41 15.34
N LEU A 52 -10.48 6.80 14.14
CA LEU A 52 -9.79 5.53 14.03
C LEU A 52 -8.30 5.69 14.39
N ALA A 53 -7.64 6.71 13.86
CA ALA A 53 -6.24 6.99 14.17
C ALA A 53 -6.02 7.26 15.67
N GLN A 54 -6.94 7.96 16.31
CA GLN A 54 -6.89 8.20 17.76
C GLN A 54 -7.13 6.92 18.59
N ALA A 55 -8.02 6.03 18.10
CA ALA A 55 -8.39 4.82 18.83
C ALA A 55 -7.32 3.73 18.78
N ILE A 56 -6.63 3.57 17.66
CA ILE A 56 -5.67 2.47 17.44
C ILE A 56 -4.21 2.92 17.34
N GLY A 57 -3.95 4.22 17.29
CA GLY A 57 -2.62 4.78 17.03
C GLY A 57 -2.33 4.90 15.52
N ALA A 58 -1.82 6.05 15.11
CA ALA A 58 -1.51 6.31 13.69
C ALA A 58 -0.39 5.39 13.16
N GLU A 59 0.50 4.97 14.04
CA GLU A 59 1.62 4.05 13.77
C GLU A 59 1.15 2.63 13.39
N HIS A 60 -0.07 2.25 13.77
CA HIS A 60 -0.66 0.94 13.46
C HIS A 60 -1.51 0.95 12.17
N LEU A 61 -1.53 2.07 11.46
CA LEU A 61 -2.23 2.22 10.20
C LEU A 61 -1.31 1.91 9.01
N GLY A 62 -1.80 1.11 8.06
CA GLY A 62 -1.08 0.84 6.83
C GLY A 62 -1.15 2.01 5.84
N THR A 63 -0.08 2.23 5.11
CA THR A 63 -0.01 3.23 4.05
C THR A 63 -0.39 2.62 2.71
N ARG A 64 -1.40 3.20 2.05
CA ARG A 64 -1.78 2.84 0.68
C ARG A 64 -1.07 3.74 -0.31
N THR A 65 -0.06 3.21 -0.97
CA THR A 65 0.81 4.04 -1.83
C THR A 65 1.34 3.29 -3.05
N ARG A 66 1.77 4.03 -4.05
CA ARG A 66 2.63 3.58 -5.15
C ARG A 66 4.09 4.03 -4.93
N ARG A 67 4.36 4.82 -3.90
CA ARG A 67 5.65 5.46 -3.62
C ARG A 67 6.57 4.59 -2.76
N LEU A 68 6.44 3.26 -2.86
CA LEU A 68 7.36 2.35 -2.16
C LEU A 68 8.83 2.67 -2.45
N PRO A 69 9.24 2.92 -3.72
CA PRO A 69 10.64 3.27 -4.01
C PRO A 69 11.15 4.46 -3.22
N ASP A 70 10.36 5.54 -3.15
CA ASP A 70 10.74 6.74 -2.39
C ASP A 70 10.87 6.45 -0.89
N LEU A 71 9.89 5.73 -0.32
CA LEU A 71 9.89 5.39 1.11
C LEU A 71 11.06 4.48 1.50
N VAL A 72 11.43 3.54 0.61
CA VAL A 72 12.60 2.69 0.81
C VAL A 72 13.88 3.50 0.66
N ALA A 73 13.94 4.42 -0.31
CA ALA A 73 15.09 5.31 -0.50
C ALA A 73 15.36 6.16 0.75
N GLU A 74 14.32 6.77 1.34
CA GLU A 74 14.43 7.52 2.60
C GLU A 74 15.04 6.67 3.71
N LYS A 75 14.64 5.39 3.83
CA LYS A 75 15.21 4.47 4.82
C LYS A 75 16.65 4.08 4.51
N LEU A 76 16.99 3.86 3.26
CA LEU A 76 18.37 3.56 2.84
C LEU A 76 19.31 4.76 3.10
N GLU A 77 18.83 6.00 2.91
CA GLU A 77 19.57 7.21 3.29
C GLU A 77 19.84 7.26 4.80
N GLU A 78 18.81 6.99 5.62
CA GLU A 78 18.95 6.90 7.08
C GLU A 78 19.97 5.83 7.50
N MET A 79 20.11 4.75 6.71
CA MET A 79 21.05 3.65 6.92
C MET A 79 22.44 3.92 6.32
N GLY A 80 22.69 5.11 5.75
CA GLY A 80 23.98 5.56 5.24
C GLY A 80 24.36 5.03 3.87
N VAL A 81 23.40 4.59 3.05
CA VAL A 81 23.63 4.16 1.66
C VAL A 81 23.90 5.39 0.78
N SER A 82 24.81 5.23 -0.20
CA SER A 82 25.18 6.34 -1.08
C SER A 82 24.02 6.74 -2.00
N GLN A 83 23.91 8.04 -2.34
CA GLN A 83 22.90 8.54 -3.25
C GLN A 83 23.01 7.92 -4.65
N GLU A 84 24.22 7.57 -5.09
CA GLU A 84 24.44 6.94 -6.38
C GLU A 84 23.81 5.54 -6.44
N ASP A 85 23.99 4.73 -5.38
CA ASP A 85 23.40 3.40 -5.28
C ASP A 85 21.88 3.47 -5.18
N ILE A 86 21.34 4.43 -4.43
CA ILE A 86 19.91 4.65 -4.29
C ILE A 86 19.29 5.00 -5.65
N GLN A 87 19.89 5.89 -6.43
CA GLN A 87 19.38 6.25 -7.76
C GLN A 87 19.34 5.06 -8.72
N GLU A 88 20.31 4.14 -8.65
CA GLU A 88 20.33 2.92 -9.44
C GLU A 88 19.28 1.88 -9.00
N LEU A 89 18.86 1.95 -7.74
CA LEU A 89 17.85 1.02 -7.18
C LEU A 89 16.42 1.47 -7.41
N LEU A 90 16.14 2.77 -7.47
CA LEU A 90 14.78 3.32 -7.61
C LEU A 90 13.98 2.67 -8.75
N PRO A 91 14.52 2.54 -10.00
CA PRO A 91 13.80 1.86 -11.07
C PRO A 91 13.47 0.40 -10.75
N LYS A 92 14.39 -0.31 -10.09
CA LYS A 92 14.21 -1.72 -9.72
C LYS A 92 13.13 -1.89 -8.65
N LEU A 93 13.09 -0.98 -7.67
CA LEU A 93 12.05 -0.95 -6.64
C LEU A 93 10.67 -0.63 -7.23
N SER A 94 10.59 0.08 -8.37
CA SER A 94 9.34 0.30 -9.07
C SER A 94 8.71 -0.99 -9.61
N GLY A 95 9.50 -2.03 -9.82
CA GLY A 95 9.06 -3.37 -10.22
C GLY A 95 8.36 -4.17 -9.12
N PHE A 96 8.41 -3.70 -7.87
CA PHE A 96 7.75 -4.37 -6.76
C PHE A 96 6.22 -4.42 -6.96
N GLY A 97 5.65 -5.57 -6.65
CA GLY A 97 4.23 -5.85 -6.89
C GLY A 97 3.91 -6.34 -8.31
N ASN A 98 4.85 -6.29 -9.24
CA ASN A 98 4.72 -6.94 -10.54
C ASN A 98 5.18 -8.40 -10.47
N LYS A 99 4.35 -9.31 -10.99
CA LYS A 99 4.65 -10.75 -10.99
C LYS A 99 5.99 -11.09 -11.65
N ASP A 100 6.36 -10.35 -12.68
CA ASP A 100 7.59 -10.55 -13.45
C ASP A 100 8.74 -9.62 -13.00
N GLY A 101 8.54 -8.79 -11.98
CA GLY A 101 9.51 -7.79 -11.53
C GLY A 101 9.81 -6.71 -12.57
N LYS A 102 8.92 -6.47 -13.54
CA LYS A 102 9.14 -5.46 -14.56
C LYS A 102 9.09 -4.07 -13.95
N GLU A 103 10.13 -3.30 -14.19
CA GLU A 103 10.24 -1.90 -13.82
C GLU A 103 9.15 -1.06 -14.48
N ASN A 104 8.68 -0.05 -13.77
CA ASN A 104 7.70 0.88 -14.33
C ASN A 104 8.41 1.87 -15.27
N LYS A 105 7.93 1.94 -16.51
CA LYS A 105 8.49 2.84 -17.53
C LYS A 105 8.04 4.29 -17.39
N GLU A 106 6.99 4.53 -16.61
CA GLU A 106 6.39 5.85 -16.43
C GLU A 106 7.04 6.65 -15.29
N GLY A 107 7.83 6.01 -14.42
CA GLY A 107 8.51 6.66 -13.31
C GLY A 107 8.88 5.72 -12.17
N ASN A 108 9.53 6.26 -11.15
CA ASN A 108 10.00 5.53 -9.98
C ASN A 108 8.86 5.26 -8.97
N TYR A 109 7.77 4.65 -9.41
CA TYR A 109 6.65 4.27 -8.57
C TYR A 109 6.11 2.90 -9.01
N THR A 110 5.52 2.16 -8.08
CA THR A 110 4.98 0.82 -8.38
C THR A 110 3.79 0.90 -9.34
N ALA A 111 3.65 -0.09 -10.23
CA ALA A 111 2.54 -0.14 -11.18
C ALA A 111 1.18 -0.22 -10.47
N GLN A 112 1.13 -0.92 -9.35
CA GLN A 112 -0.07 -1.10 -8.55
C GLN A 112 0.01 -0.31 -7.24
N VAL A 113 -1.16 0.12 -6.75
CA VAL A 113 -1.29 0.71 -5.42
C VAL A 113 -1.40 -0.41 -4.41
N ILE A 114 -0.44 -0.51 -3.51
CA ILE A 114 -0.33 -1.57 -2.51
C ILE A 114 -0.38 -0.95 -1.10
N PHE A 115 -0.87 -1.72 -0.15
CA PHE A 115 -0.78 -1.37 1.26
C PHE A 115 0.53 -1.90 1.84
N TYR A 116 1.24 -1.04 2.55
CA TYR A 116 2.44 -1.36 3.30
C TYR A 116 2.28 -0.97 4.76
N ALA A 117 2.71 -1.82 5.66
CA ALA A 117 2.98 -1.45 7.03
C ALA A 117 4.32 -0.70 7.12
N PRO A 118 4.56 0.13 8.15
CA PRO A 118 5.88 0.74 8.35
C PRO A 118 7.00 -0.31 8.42
N GLU A 119 6.73 -1.44 9.05
CA GLU A 119 7.63 -2.57 9.18
C GLU A 119 7.91 -3.27 7.84
N ASP A 120 6.93 -3.30 6.92
CA ASP A 120 7.14 -3.83 5.56
C ASP A 120 8.17 -2.97 4.81
N ILE A 121 8.10 -1.65 4.95
CA ILE A 121 9.03 -0.71 4.31
C ILE A 121 10.44 -0.91 4.88
N GLN A 122 10.55 -1.03 6.20
CA GLN A 122 11.83 -1.30 6.87
C GLN A 122 12.41 -2.63 6.42
N ALA A 123 11.62 -3.71 6.40
CA ALA A 123 12.07 -5.03 5.95
C ALA A 123 12.56 -5.02 4.49
N VAL A 124 11.91 -4.27 3.61
CA VAL A 124 12.39 -4.09 2.24
C VAL A 124 13.72 -3.35 2.23
N ALA A 125 13.87 -2.28 3.01
CA ALA A 125 15.11 -1.53 3.11
C ALA A 125 16.27 -2.39 3.65
N ASP A 126 16.02 -3.20 4.69
CA ASP A 126 17.01 -4.10 5.28
C ASP A 126 17.52 -5.13 4.28
N VAL A 127 16.60 -5.80 3.55
CA VAL A 127 16.96 -6.78 2.50
C VAL A 127 17.72 -6.12 1.35
N VAL A 128 17.30 -4.94 0.93
CA VAL A 128 17.99 -4.19 -0.13
C VAL A 128 19.39 -3.80 0.32
N LYS A 129 19.55 -3.34 1.56
CA LYS A 129 20.84 -2.99 2.14
C LYS A 129 21.75 -4.21 2.23
N GLU A 130 21.26 -5.36 2.71
CA GLU A 130 22.03 -6.60 2.77
C GLU A 130 22.55 -7.00 1.38
N LYS A 131 21.72 -6.85 0.33
CA LYS A 131 22.13 -7.12 -1.06
C LYS A 131 23.15 -6.12 -1.57
N LEU A 132 23.05 -4.84 -1.16
CA LEU A 132 24.05 -3.82 -1.49
C LEU A 132 25.37 -4.07 -0.79
N ASP A 133 25.37 -4.40 0.49
CA ASP A 133 26.57 -4.68 1.28
C ASP A 133 27.34 -5.91 0.72
N ALA A 134 26.64 -6.81 0.02
CA ALA A 134 27.24 -7.93 -0.71
C ALA A 134 27.83 -7.53 -2.08
N CYS A 135 27.62 -6.29 -2.54
CA CYS A 135 28.13 -5.77 -3.80
C CYS A 135 29.41 -4.95 -3.55
N GLU A 136 30.52 -5.36 -4.14
CA GLU A 136 31.80 -4.64 -4.03
C GLU A 136 31.93 -3.49 -5.05
N THR A 137 31.09 -3.48 -6.08
CA THR A 137 31.20 -2.53 -7.19
C THR A 137 29.82 -2.06 -7.69
N LEU A 138 29.76 -0.83 -8.18
CA LEU A 138 28.58 -0.23 -8.80
C LEU A 138 28.03 -1.07 -9.99
N LYS A 139 28.91 -1.84 -10.66
CA LYS A 139 28.49 -2.77 -11.72
C LYS A 139 27.64 -3.93 -11.17
N GLN A 140 27.96 -4.42 -9.98
CA GLN A 140 27.18 -5.46 -9.31
C GLN A 140 25.82 -4.91 -8.85
N VAL A 141 25.78 -3.68 -8.35
CA VAL A 141 24.52 -2.99 -8.00
C VAL A 141 23.62 -2.84 -9.24
N LYS A 142 24.18 -2.46 -10.38
CA LYS A 142 23.47 -2.38 -11.66
C LYS A 142 22.94 -3.73 -12.14
N ALA A 143 23.62 -4.82 -11.82
CA ALA A 143 23.23 -6.16 -12.20
C ALA A 143 22.11 -6.77 -11.34
N LEU A 144 21.79 -6.17 -10.18
CA LEU A 144 20.68 -6.61 -9.32
C LEU A 144 19.37 -6.52 -10.09
N LYS A 145 18.53 -7.55 -10.00
CA LYS A 145 17.22 -7.59 -10.65
C LYS A 145 16.12 -7.35 -9.63
N ALA A 146 15.10 -6.59 -10.02
CA ALA A 146 13.92 -6.34 -9.19
C ALA A 146 13.28 -7.64 -8.69
N LYS A 147 13.28 -8.70 -9.52
CA LYS A 147 12.73 -10.01 -9.16
C LYS A 147 13.50 -10.67 -8.03
N ASP A 148 14.84 -10.62 -8.07
CA ASP A 148 15.69 -11.23 -7.04
C ASP A 148 15.53 -10.52 -5.69
N LEU A 149 15.36 -9.18 -5.72
CA LEU A 149 15.04 -8.38 -4.54
C LEU A 149 13.65 -8.73 -3.98
N GLN A 150 12.64 -8.90 -4.85
CA GLN A 150 11.30 -9.32 -4.42
C GLN A 150 11.30 -10.72 -3.80
N GLU A 151 12.02 -11.67 -4.38
CA GLU A 151 12.12 -13.03 -3.86
C GLU A 151 12.83 -13.04 -2.50
N ALA A 152 13.88 -12.24 -2.32
CA ALA A 152 14.54 -12.07 -1.04
C ALA A 152 13.61 -11.50 0.03
N VAL A 153 12.82 -10.46 -0.30
CA VAL A 153 11.82 -9.89 0.62
C VAL A 153 10.70 -10.88 0.96
N LYS A 154 10.28 -11.72 0.02
CA LYS A 154 9.29 -12.78 0.28
C LYS A 154 9.82 -13.87 1.20
N GLY A 155 11.12 -14.15 1.15
CA GLY A 155 11.78 -15.12 2.02
C GLY A 155 12.04 -14.59 3.43
N ALA A 156 12.09 -13.28 3.61
CA ALA A 156 12.20 -12.63 4.90
C ALA A 156 10.82 -12.54 5.53
N GLU A 157 10.57 -13.39 6.47
CA GLU A 157 9.48 -13.56 7.44
C GLU A 157 8.13 -12.83 7.31
N VAL A 158 7.14 -13.35 8.04
CA VAL A 158 5.73 -12.96 8.17
C VAL A 158 5.55 -11.44 8.16
N ARG A 159 4.92 -10.94 7.11
CA ARG A 159 4.55 -9.52 7.02
C ARG A 159 3.61 -9.15 8.15
N PRO A 160 3.93 -8.13 8.95
CA PRO A 160 3.02 -7.65 9.95
C PRO A 160 1.73 -7.16 9.28
N VAL A 161 0.59 -7.52 9.87
CA VAL A 161 -0.73 -7.06 9.42
C VAL A 161 -1.14 -5.91 10.32
N THR A 162 -1.27 -4.71 9.75
CA THR A 162 -1.78 -3.56 10.48
C THR A 162 -3.25 -3.76 10.87
N LEU A 163 -3.71 -3.10 11.93
CA LEU A 163 -5.07 -3.25 12.44
C LEU A 163 -6.13 -2.85 11.40
N ASP A 164 -5.89 -1.81 10.63
CA ASP A 164 -6.80 -1.40 9.56
C ASP A 164 -6.83 -2.40 8.40
N MET A 165 -5.72 -3.06 8.06
CA MET A 165 -5.70 -4.14 7.08
C MET A 165 -6.46 -5.37 7.57
N ALA A 166 -6.35 -5.70 8.86
CA ALA A 166 -7.11 -6.80 9.47
C ALA A 166 -8.61 -6.52 9.46
N LEU A 167 -9.02 -5.28 9.79
CA LEU A 167 -10.43 -4.88 9.85
C LEU A 167 -11.07 -4.75 8.46
N PHE A 168 -10.37 -4.16 7.50
CA PHE A 168 -10.98 -3.75 6.22
C PHE A 168 -10.49 -4.57 5.02
N GLY A 169 -9.55 -5.46 5.23
CA GLY A 169 -8.90 -6.22 4.17
C GLY A 169 -7.88 -5.38 3.38
N ARG A 170 -7.02 -6.06 2.65
CA ARG A 170 -6.01 -5.46 1.75
C ARG A 170 -6.01 -6.16 0.39
N MET A 171 -5.60 -5.44 -0.64
CA MET A 171 -5.03 -6.09 -1.83
C MET A 171 -3.56 -6.33 -1.53
N SER A 172 -3.18 -7.60 -1.43
CA SER A 172 -1.78 -8.05 -1.42
C SER A 172 -1.52 -8.75 -2.75
N THR A 173 -0.39 -8.49 -3.33
CA THR A 173 0.14 -9.28 -4.46
C THR A 173 0.89 -10.48 -3.93
#